data_df90e8a0d7f65c84d60ac07c4ebd6fb8
#
_entry.id   df90e8a0d7f65c84d60ac07c4ebd6fb8
#
_cell.length_a   1.000
_cell.length_b   1.000
_cell.length_c   1.000
_cell.angle_alpha   90.00
_cell.angle_beta   90.00
_cell.angle_gamma   90.00
#
_symmetry.space_group_name_H-M   'P 1'
#
loop_
_entity.id
_entity.type
_entity.pdbx_description
1 polymer ?
#
loop_
_entity_poly.entity_id
_entity_poly.type
_entity_poly.pdbx_seq_one_letter_code
_entity_poly.pdbx_strand_id
1 'polypeptide(L)' 'MDENFKAVILHGFSNEEALAIMRAAKADVPSAADAAFATTTATNFEWKVSYLVEHLEEEHSGMKAALAARGRGKTKG' A
#
# COMPACT_ATOMS: atom_id res chain seq x y z
N MET A 1 15.46 -2.58 -2.46
CA MET A 1 14.08 -2.11 -2.72
C MET A 1 13.78 -2.24 -4.21
N ASP A 2 12.59 -2.71 -4.55
CA ASP A 2 12.16 -2.83 -5.94
C ASP A 2 11.98 -1.43 -6.55
N GLU A 3 12.64 -1.16 -7.68
CA GLU A 3 12.56 0.13 -8.35
C GLU A 3 11.15 0.45 -8.85
N ASN A 4 10.33 -0.57 -9.06
CA ASN A 4 8.96 -0.41 -9.53
C ASN A 4 7.94 -0.27 -8.40
N PHE A 5 8.39 -0.35 -7.16
CA PHE A 5 7.49 -0.19 -6.03
C PHE A 5 7.02 1.25 -5.92
N LYS A 6 5.72 1.42 -5.77
CA LYS A 6 5.09 2.72 -5.65
C LYS A 6 4.40 2.82 -4.31
N ALA A 7 4.55 3.95 -3.65
CA ALA A 7 3.91 4.20 -2.37
C ALA A 7 3.35 5.61 -2.31
N VAL A 8 2.19 5.75 -1.69
CA VAL A 8 1.58 7.06 -1.43
C VAL A 8 1.36 7.15 0.07
N ILE A 9 1.95 8.16 0.68
CA ILE A 9 1.87 8.38 2.13
C ILE A 9 1.06 9.63 2.38
N LEU A 10 0.02 9.50 3.20
CA LEU A 10 -0.90 10.58 3.52
C LEU A 10 -0.73 11.00 4.98
N HIS A 11 -0.75 12.28 5.21
CA HIS A 11 -0.62 12.83 6.56
C HIS A 11 -1.69 13.89 6.80
N GLY A 12 -2.36 13.81 7.94
CA GLY A 12 -3.32 14.83 8.34
C GLY A 12 -4.73 14.65 7.81
N PHE A 13 -4.99 13.55 7.12
CA PHE A 13 -6.31 13.26 6.59
C PHE A 13 -7.07 12.29 7.49
N SER A 14 -8.40 12.42 7.51
CA SER A 14 -9.24 11.42 8.16
C SER A 14 -9.23 10.12 7.35
N ASN A 15 -9.70 9.04 7.95
CA ASN A 15 -9.79 7.77 7.23
C ASN A 15 -10.70 7.88 6.00
N GLU A 16 -11.80 8.60 6.10
CA GLU A 16 -12.70 8.81 4.97
C GLU A 16 -12.03 9.59 3.84
N GLU A 17 -11.30 10.64 4.21
CA GLU A 17 -10.58 11.45 3.23
C GLU A 17 -9.47 10.62 2.57
N ALA A 18 -8.75 9.85 3.35
CA ALA A 18 -7.68 9.01 2.82
C ALA A 18 -8.22 7.99 1.81
N LEU A 19 -9.36 7.38 2.11
CA LEU A 19 -10.00 6.43 1.20
C LEU A 19 -10.46 7.13 -0.08
N ALA A 20 -11.00 8.34 0.03
CA ALA A 20 -11.43 9.11 -1.13
C ALA A 20 -10.25 9.46 -2.03
N ILE A 21 -9.13 9.88 -1.42
CA ILE A 21 -7.91 10.19 -2.16
C ILE A 21 -7.39 8.94 -2.88
N MET A 22 -7.39 7.82 -2.18
CA MET A 22 -6.93 6.55 -2.77
C MET A 22 -7.78 6.17 -3.98
N ARG A 23 -9.09 6.27 -3.87
CA ARG A 23 -10.00 5.95 -4.98
C ARG A 23 -9.80 6.89 -6.16
N ALA A 24 -9.66 8.19 -5.89
CA ALA A 24 -9.43 9.17 -6.94
C ALA A 24 -8.11 8.93 -7.65
N ALA A 25 -7.06 8.63 -6.89
CA ALA A 25 -5.74 8.36 -7.47
C ALA A 25 -5.79 7.13 -8.36
N LYS A 26 -6.42 6.07 -7.90
CA LYS A 26 -6.52 4.83 -8.70
C LYS A 26 -7.37 5.00 -9.95
N ALA A 27 -8.38 5.86 -9.88
CA ALA A 27 -9.24 6.12 -11.02
C ALA A 27 -8.55 6.97 -12.08
N ASP A 28 -7.80 7.99 -11.65
CA ASP A 28 -7.19 8.96 -12.56
C ASP A 28 -5.77 8.59 -13.00
N VAL A 29 -5.07 7.80 -12.19
CA VAL A 29 -3.70 7.39 -12.48
C VAL A 29 -3.64 5.86 -12.51
N PRO A 30 -3.71 5.25 -13.70
CA PRO A 30 -3.75 3.79 -13.80
C PRO A 30 -2.60 3.08 -13.06
N SER A 31 -1.40 3.65 -13.07
CA SER A 31 -0.26 3.05 -12.39
C SER A 31 -0.41 3.05 -10.87
N ALA A 32 -1.31 3.86 -10.32
CA ALA A 32 -1.55 3.90 -8.88
C ALA A 32 -2.37 2.70 -8.38
N ALA A 33 -2.98 1.94 -9.28
CA ALA A 33 -3.75 0.76 -8.90
C ALA A 33 -2.88 -0.27 -8.17
N ASP A 34 -1.59 -0.29 -8.46
CA ASP A 34 -0.63 -1.22 -7.86
C ASP A 34 0.21 -0.57 -6.75
N ALA A 35 -0.09 0.66 -6.38
CA ALA A 35 0.66 1.36 -5.35
C ALA A 35 0.17 0.99 -3.95
N ALA A 36 1.09 1.05 -2.98
CA ALA A 36 0.73 0.91 -1.58
C ALA A 36 0.32 2.27 -1.04
N PHE A 37 -0.80 2.32 -0.34
CA PHE A 37 -1.27 3.54 0.30
C PHE A 37 -1.18 3.39 1.81
N ALA A 38 -0.66 4.40 2.47
CA ALA A 38 -0.53 4.41 3.91
C ALA A 38 -0.83 5.79 4.46
N THR A 39 -1.37 5.82 5.67
CA THR A 39 -1.54 7.07 6.42
C THR A 39 -0.53 7.06 7.55
N THR A 40 -0.11 8.24 7.98
CA THR A 40 0.77 8.34 9.14
C THR A 40 -0.01 7.97 10.39
N THR A 41 0.68 7.32 11.31
CA THR A 41 0.11 6.90 12.58
C THR A 41 1.00 7.39 13.71
N ALA A 42 0.54 7.26 14.95
CA ALA A 42 1.37 7.59 16.11
C ALA A 42 2.65 6.74 16.12
N THR A 43 2.57 5.52 15.61
CA THR A 43 3.72 4.62 15.58
C THR A 43 4.74 5.01 14.50
N ASN A 44 4.26 5.29 13.27
CA ASN A 44 5.18 5.51 12.14
C ASN A 44 5.51 6.97 11.87
N PHE A 45 4.90 7.90 12.58
CA PHE A 45 5.10 9.32 12.34
C PHE A 45 6.55 9.75 12.46
N GLU A 46 7.28 9.16 13.39
CA GLU A 46 8.68 9.49 13.63
C GLU A 46 9.66 8.68 12.80
N TRP A 47 9.17 7.75 12.00
CA TRP A 47 10.05 6.93 11.16
C TRP A 47 10.62 7.78 10.02
N LYS A 48 11.83 7.45 9.63
CA LYS A 48 12.39 8.03 8.41
C LYS A 48 11.58 7.52 7.23
N VAL A 49 11.44 8.37 6.21
CA VAL A 49 10.68 8.01 5.01
C VAL A 49 11.20 6.72 4.38
N SER A 50 12.53 6.57 4.32
CA SER A 50 13.12 5.35 3.75
C SER A 50 12.70 4.10 4.50
N TYR A 51 12.68 4.17 5.82
CA TYR A 51 12.25 3.03 6.64
C TYR A 51 10.78 2.71 6.43
N LEU A 52 9.95 3.75 6.37
CA LEU A 52 8.52 3.56 6.15
C LEU A 52 8.26 2.93 4.79
N VAL A 53 8.94 3.40 3.75
CA VAL A 53 8.77 2.86 2.40
C VAL A 53 9.19 1.39 2.34
N GLU A 54 10.32 1.05 2.98
CA GLU A 54 10.78 -0.33 3.03
C GLU A 54 9.77 -1.23 3.75
N HIS A 55 9.20 -0.75 4.83
CA HIS A 55 8.20 -1.49 5.59
C HIS A 55 6.95 -1.72 4.76
N LEU A 56 6.50 -0.71 4.03
CA LEU A 56 5.36 -0.81 3.14
C LEU A 56 5.61 -1.80 2.01
N GLU A 57 6.81 -1.80 1.47
CA GLU A 57 7.18 -2.75 0.43
C GLU A 57 7.10 -4.19 0.93
N GLU A 58 7.62 -4.45 2.11
CA GLU A 58 7.57 -5.78 2.72
C GLU A 58 6.15 -6.24 2.94
N GLU A 59 5.30 -5.37 3.48
CA GLU A 59 3.90 -5.70 3.71
C GLU A 59 3.16 -5.96 2.40
N HIS A 60 3.40 -5.11 1.41
CA HIS A 60 2.75 -5.22 0.11
C HIS A 60 3.14 -6.51 -0.61
N SER A 61 4.43 -6.84 -0.60
CA SER A 61 4.94 -8.08 -1.21
C SER A 61 4.39 -9.30 -0.48
N GLY A 62 4.35 -9.25 0.84
CA GLY A 62 3.79 -10.34 1.64
C GLY A 62 2.31 -10.54 1.35
N MET A 63 1.56 -9.47 1.20
CA MET A 63 0.14 -9.54 0.87
C MET A 63 -0.09 -10.15 -0.49
N LYS A 64 0.69 -9.75 -1.49
CA LYS A 64 0.58 -10.33 -2.84
C LYS A 64 0.87 -11.82 -2.83
N ALA A 65 1.89 -12.24 -2.11
CA ALA A 65 2.23 -13.66 -1.99
C ALA A 65 1.11 -14.44 -1.31
N ALA A 66 0.53 -13.89 -0.26
CA ALA A 66 -0.57 -14.52 0.47
C ALA A 66 -1.81 -14.66 -0.41
N LEU A 67 -2.12 -13.62 -1.19
CA LEU A 67 -3.26 -13.66 -2.11
C LEU A 67 -3.06 -14.69 -3.21
N ALA A 68 -1.86 -14.78 -3.76
CA ALA A 68 -1.54 -15.78 -4.79
C ALA A 68 -1.70 -17.19 -4.25
N ALA A 69 -1.19 -17.44 -3.04
CA ALA A 69 -1.32 -18.75 -2.40
C ALA A 69 -2.77 -19.10 -2.12
N ARG A 70 -3.54 -18.10 -1.67
CA ARG A 70 -4.96 -18.30 -1.39
C ARG A 70 -5.74 -18.63 -2.66
N GLY A 71 -5.41 -17.93 -3.76
CA GLY A 71 -6.03 -18.19 -5.05
C GLY A 71 -5.79 -19.61 -5.52
N ARG A 72 -4.57 -20.10 -5.36
CA ARG A 72 -4.23 -21.48 -5.72
C ARG A 72 -4.99 -22.49 -4.88
N GLY A 73 -5.13 -22.21 -3.59
CA GLY A 73 -5.89 -23.06 -2.70
C GLY A 73 -7.34 -23.15 -3.11
N LYS A 74 -7.94 -22.06 -3.54
CA LYS A 74 -9.31 -22.04 -4.01
C LYS A 74 -9.48 -22.89 -5.27
N THR A 75 -8.50 -22.82 -6.16
CA THR A 75 -8.57 -23.58 -7.41
C THR A 75 -8.59 -25.09 -7.16
N LYS A 76 -7.95 -25.51 -6.12
CA LYS A 76 -7.92 -26.92 -5.76
C LYS A 76 -9.21 -27.40 -5.13
N GLY A 77 -9.86 -26.48 -4.45
CA GLY A 77 -11.09 -26.78 -3.77
C GLY A 77 -12.23 -26.81 -4.70
#